data_f03369d15cf214a152db5c5bc23d2c3c
#
_entry.id   f03369d15cf214a152db5c5bc23d2c3c
#
_cell.length_a   1.000
_cell.length_b   1.000
_cell.length_c   1.000
_cell.angle_alpha   90.00
_cell.angle_beta   90.00
_cell.angle_gamma   90.00
#
_symmetry.space_group_name_H-M   'P 1'
#
loop_
_entity.id
_entity.type
_entity.pdbx_description
1 polymer ?
#
loop_
_entity_poly.entity_id
_entity_poly.type
_entity_poly.pdbx_seq_one_letter_code
_entity_poly.pdbx_strand_id
1 'polypeptide(L)'
;VVTRSVPPNAVVVGNPARIVGYADARHGQIPAATAASASAGAVHTTAVAGVTLHELREVLDMRGNLSVGEFGKQIPFQVSRYFLVYDVPSREIRGEHAHRQCAQFLIAAKGSVHVVADDGRCREEFVLDKPSFGLLLPPMIWGIQYRYSPDAVLLVFASECYEPSDYIRDYDEFLNLVKDAAAIE
;
A
#
# COMPACT_ATOMS: atom_id res chain seq x y z
N VAL A 1 0.06 -17.81 22.17
CA VAL A 1 -1.35 -17.57 22.57
C VAL A 1 -1.91 -16.50 21.64
N VAL A 2 -3.01 -16.80 20.96
CA VAL A 2 -3.76 -15.85 20.13
C VAL A 2 -4.79 -15.15 21.03
N THR A 3 -4.68 -13.84 21.15
CA THR A 3 -5.49 -13.01 22.06
C THR A 3 -6.47 -12.08 21.34
N ARG A 4 -6.44 -12.06 20.00
CA ARG A 4 -7.28 -11.23 19.13
C ARG A 4 -7.65 -12.02 17.88
N SER A 5 -8.66 -11.55 17.14
CA SER A 5 -8.93 -12.09 15.81
C SER A 5 -7.71 -11.98 14.91
N VAL A 6 -7.48 -13.02 14.12
CA VAL A 6 -6.40 -13.07 13.13
C VAL A 6 -7.00 -12.79 11.76
N PRO A 7 -6.52 -11.81 11.02
CA PRO A 7 -7.00 -11.53 9.67
C PRO A 7 -6.86 -12.74 8.73
N PRO A 8 -7.65 -12.82 7.68
CA PRO A 8 -7.47 -13.83 6.64
C PRO A 8 -6.03 -13.85 6.13
N ASN A 9 -5.49 -15.06 5.98
CA ASN A 9 -4.13 -15.31 5.48
C ASN A 9 -2.97 -14.76 6.32
N ALA A 10 -3.21 -14.17 7.48
CA ALA A 10 -2.13 -13.69 8.33
C ALA A 10 -1.34 -14.85 8.96
N VAL A 11 -0.03 -14.75 8.95
CA VAL A 11 0.91 -15.65 9.64
C VAL A 11 1.26 -15.05 10.98
N VAL A 12 0.94 -15.75 12.06
CA VAL A 12 1.16 -15.27 13.43
C VAL A 12 2.12 -16.18 14.18
N VAL A 13 3.02 -15.59 14.96
CA VAL A 13 3.98 -16.31 15.81
C VAL A 13 4.09 -15.64 17.19
N GLY A 14 4.61 -16.40 18.15
CA GLY A 14 4.95 -15.91 19.50
C GLY A 14 3.86 -16.04 20.54
N ASN A 15 4.19 -15.57 21.76
CA ASN A 15 3.31 -15.53 22.91
C ASN A 15 3.47 -14.17 23.64
N PRO A 16 2.50 -13.22 23.53
CA PRO A 16 1.31 -13.31 22.69
C PRO A 16 1.64 -13.38 21.20
N ALA A 17 0.70 -13.93 20.40
CA ALA A 17 0.87 -14.04 18.96
C ALA A 17 0.91 -12.66 18.28
N ARG A 18 1.79 -12.53 17.28
CA ARG A 18 1.96 -11.32 16.48
C ARG A 18 2.00 -11.68 15.00
N ILE A 19 1.45 -10.84 14.16
CA ILE A 19 1.51 -11.01 12.71
C ILE A 19 2.95 -10.74 12.26
N VAL A 20 3.51 -11.71 11.54
CA VAL A 20 4.86 -11.64 10.96
C VAL A 20 4.85 -11.62 9.44
N GLY A 21 3.71 -11.84 8.81
CA GLY A 21 3.54 -11.83 7.37
C GLY A 21 2.16 -12.33 6.97
N TYR A 22 1.98 -12.50 5.68
CA TYR A 22 0.77 -13.08 5.09
C TYR A 22 1.13 -14.28 4.24
N ALA A 23 0.32 -15.34 4.32
CA ALA A 23 0.52 -16.55 3.55
C ALA A 23 0.51 -16.25 2.05
N ASP A 24 1.42 -16.89 1.32
CA ASP A 24 1.58 -16.76 -0.14
C ASP A 24 1.88 -15.33 -0.64
N ALA A 25 2.18 -14.38 0.25
CA ALA A 25 2.62 -13.06 -0.15
C ALA A 25 4.05 -13.15 -0.73
N ARG A 26 4.20 -12.70 -1.97
CA ARG A 26 5.52 -12.49 -2.59
C ARG A 26 6.12 -11.21 -2.00
N HIS A 27 7.45 -11.17 -1.87
CA HIS A 27 8.11 -9.93 -1.49
C HIS A 27 8.35 -9.07 -2.72
N GLY A 28 7.63 -7.95 -2.82
CA GLY A 28 7.84 -6.92 -3.82
C GLY A 28 9.21 -6.26 -3.61
N GLN A 29 10.00 -6.18 -4.67
CA GLN A 29 11.28 -5.49 -4.61
C GLN A 29 11.08 -4.01 -4.92
N ILE A 30 11.32 -3.14 -3.93
CA ILE A 30 11.53 -1.73 -4.21
C ILE A 30 12.95 -1.63 -4.82
N PRO A 31 13.09 -1.11 -6.05
CA PRO A 31 14.40 -0.98 -6.69
C PRO A 31 15.35 -0.22 -5.77
N ALA A 32 16.60 -0.70 -5.69
CA ALA A 32 17.63 0.06 -5.02
C ALA A 32 17.80 1.38 -5.77
N ALA A 33 17.65 2.52 -5.07
CA ALA A 33 17.93 3.83 -5.66
C ALA A 33 19.40 3.82 -6.08
N THR A 34 19.64 3.67 -7.38
CA THR A 34 20.97 3.87 -7.95
C THR A 34 21.19 5.37 -8.01
N ALA A 35 22.26 5.85 -7.42
CA ALA A 35 22.66 7.27 -7.37
C ALA A 35 22.84 7.95 -8.75
N ALA A 36 22.51 7.26 -9.83
CA ALA A 36 22.65 7.68 -11.22
C ALA A 36 21.34 7.63 -12.03
N SER A 37 20.20 7.20 -11.48
CA SER A 37 18.97 7.17 -12.28
C SER A 37 18.24 8.50 -12.16
N ALA A 38 18.62 9.42 -13.03
CA ALA A 38 17.90 10.66 -13.31
C ALA A 38 16.57 10.42 -14.08
N SER A 39 15.99 9.21 -14.01
CA SER A 39 14.67 8.90 -14.56
C SER A 39 13.60 9.07 -13.47
N ALA A 40 13.45 10.31 -12.99
CA ALA A 40 12.27 10.68 -12.22
C ALA A 40 11.02 10.29 -13.04
N GLY A 41 10.17 9.43 -12.44
CA GLY A 41 8.92 9.00 -13.08
C GLY A 41 8.92 7.56 -13.59
N ALA A 42 9.91 6.73 -13.26
CA ALA A 42 9.84 5.30 -13.56
C ALA A 42 8.65 4.65 -12.84
N VAL A 43 7.93 3.81 -13.58
CA VAL A 43 6.80 3.03 -13.06
C VAL A 43 7.14 1.56 -13.18
N HIS A 44 7.10 0.87 -12.04
CA HIS A 44 7.40 -0.56 -11.98
C HIS A 44 6.10 -1.34 -11.79
N THR A 45 5.88 -2.31 -12.67
CA THR A 45 4.77 -3.25 -12.54
C THR A 45 5.06 -4.26 -11.43
N THR A 46 4.02 -4.74 -10.79
CA THR A 46 4.09 -5.72 -9.71
C THR A 46 3.44 -7.04 -10.15
N ALA A 47 3.48 -8.05 -9.28
CA ALA A 47 2.78 -9.31 -9.55
C ALA A 47 1.26 -9.20 -9.35
N VAL A 48 0.79 -8.18 -8.63
CA VAL A 48 -0.63 -7.92 -8.38
C VAL A 48 -1.19 -7.05 -9.49
N ALA A 49 -2.29 -7.46 -10.10
CA ALA A 49 -2.86 -6.79 -11.26
C ALA A 49 -3.19 -5.31 -10.97
N GLY A 50 -2.69 -4.41 -11.80
CA GLY A 50 -2.93 -2.97 -11.71
C GLY A 50 -2.17 -2.24 -10.60
N VAL A 51 -1.57 -2.95 -9.65
CA VAL A 51 -0.71 -2.35 -8.62
C VAL A 51 0.62 -1.96 -9.23
N THR A 52 1.07 -0.74 -9.00
CA THR A 52 2.34 -0.23 -9.54
C THR A 52 3.12 0.56 -8.50
N LEU A 53 4.44 0.47 -8.56
CA LEU A 53 5.35 1.26 -7.75
C LEU A 53 5.94 2.39 -8.61
N HIS A 54 5.84 3.61 -8.14
CA HIS A 54 6.26 4.81 -8.85
C HIS A 54 7.48 5.44 -8.19
N GLU A 55 8.52 5.72 -8.96
CA GLU A 55 9.63 6.53 -8.51
C GLU A 55 9.26 8.02 -8.59
N LEU A 56 9.35 8.70 -7.47
CA LEU A 56 9.17 10.13 -7.36
C LEU A 56 10.52 10.83 -7.49
N ARG A 57 10.50 12.03 -8.06
CA ARG A 57 11.70 12.84 -8.17
C ARG A 57 12.26 13.17 -6.78
N GLU A 58 13.51 12.85 -6.55
CA GLU A 58 14.24 13.20 -5.35
C GLU A 58 15.31 14.26 -5.67
N VAL A 59 15.39 15.29 -4.83
CA VAL A 59 16.43 16.31 -4.89
C VAL A 59 17.18 16.27 -3.57
N LEU A 60 18.46 15.92 -3.66
CA LEU A 60 19.35 15.82 -2.51
C LEU A 60 20.24 17.07 -2.48
N ASP A 61 20.18 17.85 -1.42
CA ASP A 61 21.10 18.95 -1.20
C ASP A 61 21.48 19.12 0.28
N MET A 62 22.48 19.98 0.56
CA MET A 62 22.99 20.20 1.92
C MET A 62 21.95 20.81 2.87
N ARG A 63 20.86 21.36 2.38
CA ARG A 63 19.77 21.95 3.19
C ARG A 63 18.70 20.92 3.57
N GLY A 64 18.80 19.69 3.01
CA GLY A 64 17.85 18.59 3.19
C GLY A 64 17.35 18.04 1.87
N ASN A 65 16.62 16.94 1.94
CA ASN A 65 16.11 16.22 0.78
C ASN A 65 14.67 16.65 0.47
N LEU A 66 14.33 16.66 -0.82
CA LEU A 66 13.00 16.97 -1.33
C LEU A 66 12.53 15.82 -2.21
N SER A 67 11.33 15.31 -1.97
CA SER A 67 10.63 14.40 -2.88
C SER A 67 9.43 15.12 -3.49
N VAL A 68 9.23 14.94 -4.79
CA VAL A 68 8.20 15.66 -5.56
C VAL A 68 7.33 14.67 -6.34
N GLY A 69 6.02 14.75 -6.14
CA GLY A 69 5.02 14.05 -6.95
C GLY A 69 4.01 15.04 -7.52
N GLU A 70 3.83 15.05 -8.84
CA GLU A 70 2.85 15.90 -9.52
C GLU A 70 1.57 15.11 -9.80
N PHE A 71 0.43 15.71 -9.47
CA PHE A 71 -0.88 15.12 -9.74
C PHE A 71 -1.14 15.02 -11.25
N GLY A 72 -1.70 13.90 -11.67
CA GLY A 72 -1.91 13.59 -13.08
C GLY A 72 -0.66 13.16 -13.84
N LYS A 73 0.48 13.02 -13.15
CA LYS A 73 1.74 12.48 -13.68
C LYS A 73 2.21 11.29 -12.85
N GLN A 74 3.08 11.51 -11.83
CA GLN A 74 3.57 10.44 -10.97
C GLN A 74 2.46 9.91 -10.05
N ILE A 75 1.51 10.76 -9.64
CA ILE A 75 0.27 10.36 -8.97
C ILE A 75 -0.79 10.30 -10.06
N PRO A 76 -1.16 9.10 -10.59
CA PRO A 76 -1.81 8.97 -11.90
C PRO A 76 -3.33 9.16 -11.88
N PHE A 77 -3.83 9.94 -10.93
CA PHE A 77 -5.26 10.29 -10.84
C PHE A 77 -5.45 11.69 -10.26
N GLN A 78 -6.65 12.21 -10.42
CA GLN A 78 -7.05 13.46 -9.75
C GLN A 78 -7.30 13.17 -8.27
N VAL A 79 -6.59 13.87 -7.40
CA VAL A 79 -6.70 13.70 -5.94
C VAL A 79 -7.92 14.46 -5.42
N SER A 80 -8.84 13.76 -4.78
CA SER A 80 -10.01 14.33 -4.11
C SER A 80 -9.79 14.55 -2.61
N ARG A 81 -8.93 13.74 -1.99
CA ARG A 81 -8.55 13.88 -0.58
C ARG A 81 -7.17 13.31 -0.31
N TYR A 82 -6.61 13.69 0.82
CA TYR A 82 -5.47 13.00 1.42
C TYR A 82 -5.76 12.70 2.89
N PHE A 83 -5.02 11.77 3.44
CA PHE A 83 -4.99 11.53 4.88
C PHE A 83 -3.61 11.02 5.30
N LEU A 84 -3.30 11.20 6.58
CA LEU A 84 -2.07 10.73 7.20
C LEU A 84 -2.41 9.63 8.22
N VAL A 85 -1.59 8.59 8.21
CA VAL A 85 -1.62 7.53 9.24
C VAL A 85 -0.30 7.61 9.99
N TYR A 86 -0.37 7.90 11.27
CA TYR A 86 0.79 8.11 12.14
C TYR A 86 0.50 7.66 13.56
N ASP A 87 1.53 7.54 14.40
CA ASP A 87 1.43 7.06 15.77
C ASP A 87 0.75 5.69 15.90
N VAL A 88 0.92 4.85 14.88
CA VAL A 88 0.38 3.49 14.89
C VAL A 88 1.29 2.60 15.72
N PRO A 89 0.80 1.97 16.80
CA PRO A 89 1.58 0.98 17.50
C PRO A 89 2.02 -0.13 16.53
N SER A 90 3.29 -0.55 16.57
CA SER A 90 3.88 -1.52 15.62
C SER A 90 3.14 -2.87 15.55
N ARG A 91 2.29 -3.16 16.53
CA ARG A 91 1.47 -4.38 16.61
C ARG A 91 0.09 -4.24 15.95
N GLU A 92 -0.33 -3.03 15.63
CA GLU A 92 -1.66 -2.77 15.07
C GLU A 92 -1.60 -2.86 13.54
N ILE A 93 -2.76 -3.20 12.96
CA ILE A 93 -2.97 -3.31 11.53
C ILE A 93 -3.94 -2.23 11.11
N ARG A 94 -3.74 -1.71 9.93
CA ARG A 94 -4.63 -0.78 9.24
C ARG A 94 -5.01 -1.33 7.87
N GLY A 95 -6.00 -0.74 7.26
CA GLY A 95 -6.53 -1.21 5.99
C GLY A 95 -7.51 -2.35 6.25
N GLU A 96 -7.20 -3.55 5.78
CA GLU A 96 -8.07 -4.73 5.77
C GLU A 96 -9.39 -4.41 5.05
N HIS A 97 -9.26 -3.80 3.87
CA HIS A 97 -10.39 -3.49 3.00
C HIS A 97 -9.94 -3.30 1.55
N ALA A 98 -10.90 -3.38 0.64
CA ALA A 98 -10.77 -2.91 -0.72
C ALA A 98 -11.74 -1.75 -0.96
N HIS A 99 -11.54 -1.03 -2.05
CA HIS A 99 -12.42 0.01 -2.55
C HIS A 99 -13.07 -0.40 -3.86
N ARG A 100 -14.34 -0.07 -4.07
CA ARG A 100 -15.03 -0.37 -5.32
C ARG A 100 -14.61 0.57 -6.45
N GLN A 101 -14.34 1.84 -6.15
CA GLN A 101 -14.04 2.90 -7.11
C GLN A 101 -12.80 3.72 -6.76
N CYS A 102 -12.51 3.90 -5.47
CA CYS A 102 -11.41 4.74 -5.03
C CYS A 102 -10.06 4.09 -5.30
N ALA A 103 -9.18 4.78 -6.03
CA ALA A 103 -7.77 4.49 -6.10
C ALA A 103 -7.03 5.19 -4.96
N GLN A 104 -5.97 4.58 -4.48
CA GLN A 104 -5.10 5.14 -3.44
C GLN A 104 -3.65 5.15 -3.90
N PHE A 105 -2.91 6.19 -3.49
CA PHE A 105 -1.48 6.30 -3.71
C PHE A 105 -0.79 6.53 -2.37
N LEU A 106 0.06 5.60 -1.96
CA LEU A 106 0.65 5.49 -0.64
C LEU A 106 2.12 5.88 -0.67
N ILE A 107 2.55 6.78 0.22
CA ILE A 107 3.94 7.19 0.39
C ILE A 107 4.32 7.12 1.87
N ALA A 108 5.40 6.42 2.22
CA ALA A 108 5.99 6.57 3.54
C ALA A 108 6.76 7.89 3.61
N ALA A 109 6.11 8.93 4.11
CA ALA A 109 6.73 10.25 4.27
C ALA A 109 7.85 10.26 5.32
N LYS A 110 7.77 9.33 6.29
CA LYS A 110 8.79 9.08 7.31
C LYS A 110 8.70 7.63 7.80
N GLY A 111 9.82 7.08 8.25
CA GLY A 111 9.90 5.72 8.78
C GLY A 111 9.59 4.66 7.73
N SER A 112 9.00 3.56 8.16
CA SER A 112 8.65 2.46 7.28
C SER A 112 7.29 1.85 7.61
N VAL A 113 6.65 1.29 6.57
CA VAL A 113 5.40 0.54 6.70
C VAL A 113 5.40 -0.61 5.71
N HIS A 114 4.92 -1.77 6.13
CA HIS A 114 4.66 -2.90 5.27
C HIS A 114 3.25 -2.78 4.69
N VAL A 115 3.13 -2.88 3.38
CA VAL A 115 1.85 -2.84 2.65
C VAL A 115 1.68 -4.15 1.91
N VAL A 116 0.59 -4.85 2.17
CA VAL A 116 0.16 -6.00 1.38
C VAL A 116 -0.92 -5.55 0.42
N ALA A 117 -0.74 -5.84 -0.86
CA ALA A 117 -1.75 -5.71 -1.90
C ALA A 117 -2.17 -7.09 -2.40
N ASP A 118 -3.47 -7.27 -2.63
CA ASP A 118 -4.05 -8.55 -3.00
C ASP A 118 -5.21 -8.32 -4.00
N ASP A 119 -5.14 -8.94 -5.17
CA ASP A 119 -6.18 -8.88 -6.21
C ASP A 119 -7.14 -10.08 -6.17
N GLY A 120 -7.07 -10.90 -5.11
CA GLY A 120 -7.82 -12.14 -4.96
C GLY A 120 -7.21 -13.36 -5.67
N ARG A 121 -6.12 -13.17 -6.43
CA ARG A 121 -5.38 -14.24 -7.13
C ARG A 121 -3.90 -14.25 -6.75
N CYS A 122 -3.33 -13.08 -6.65
CA CYS A 122 -1.93 -12.86 -6.31
C CYS A 122 -1.84 -11.85 -5.16
N ARG A 123 -0.88 -12.09 -4.28
CA ARG A 123 -0.61 -11.22 -3.13
C ARG A 123 0.86 -10.86 -3.11
N GLU A 124 1.14 -9.59 -2.89
CA GLU A 124 2.51 -9.08 -2.81
C GLU A 124 2.67 -8.11 -1.64
N GLU A 125 3.79 -8.20 -0.95
CA GLU A 125 4.15 -7.36 0.18
C GLU A 125 5.24 -6.38 -0.21
N PHE A 126 5.04 -5.10 0.09
CA PHE A 126 5.96 -3.99 -0.16
C PHE A 126 6.40 -3.38 1.16
N VAL A 127 7.67 -3.03 1.29
CA VAL A 127 8.18 -2.25 2.41
C VAL A 127 8.39 -0.83 1.93
N LEU A 128 7.46 0.07 2.23
CA LEU A 128 7.63 1.49 1.94
C LEU A 128 8.49 2.12 3.04
N ASP A 129 9.69 2.57 2.71
CA ASP A 129 10.68 3.12 3.64
C ASP A 129 11.36 4.41 3.14
N LYS A 130 10.90 4.92 1.99
CA LYS A 130 11.45 6.12 1.34
C LYS A 130 10.33 7.02 0.81
N PRO A 131 10.43 8.34 1.03
CA PRO A 131 9.43 9.28 0.49
C PRO A 131 9.53 9.45 -1.04
N SER A 132 10.58 8.90 -1.67
CA SER A 132 10.77 8.92 -3.13
C SER A 132 10.10 7.73 -3.85
N PHE A 133 9.33 6.90 -3.15
CA PHE A 133 8.53 5.85 -3.76
C PHE A 133 7.07 5.96 -3.35
N GLY A 134 6.17 5.81 -4.32
CA GLY A 134 4.74 5.73 -4.11
C GLY A 134 4.16 4.44 -4.64
N LEU A 135 3.28 3.81 -3.88
CA LEU A 135 2.56 2.60 -4.27
C LEU A 135 1.14 2.96 -4.68
N LEU A 136 0.79 2.67 -5.95
CA LEU A 136 -0.58 2.79 -6.44
C LEU A 136 -1.37 1.52 -6.12
N LEU A 137 -2.47 1.67 -5.43
CA LEU A 137 -3.50 0.65 -5.26
C LEU A 137 -4.75 1.10 -6.04
N PRO A 138 -5.06 0.49 -7.20
CA PRO A 138 -6.30 0.78 -7.93
C PRO A 138 -7.53 0.25 -7.18
N PRO A 139 -8.75 0.56 -7.65
CA PRO A 139 -9.96 -0.09 -7.15
C PRO A 139 -9.86 -1.61 -7.17
N MET A 140 -10.63 -2.26 -6.31
CA MET A 140 -10.69 -3.72 -6.19
C MET A 140 -9.37 -4.40 -5.81
N ILE A 141 -8.49 -3.68 -5.10
CA ILE A 141 -7.31 -4.25 -4.44
C ILE A 141 -7.55 -4.25 -2.93
N TRP A 142 -7.41 -5.43 -2.32
CA TRP A 142 -7.42 -5.55 -0.86
C TRP A 142 -6.10 -5.08 -0.30
N GLY A 143 -6.14 -4.00 0.47
CA GLY A 143 -4.96 -3.36 1.04
C GLY A 143 -4.84 -3.60 2.55
N ILE A 144 -3.64 -3.94 3.01
CA ILE A 144 -3.33 -4.09 4.44
C ILE A 144 -2.05 -3.33 4.73
N GLN A 145 -2.02 -2.56 5.81
CA GLN A 145 -0.82 -1.88 6.27
C GLN A 145 -0.49 -2.33 7.70
N TYR A 146 0.76 -2.71 7.95
CA TYR A 146 1.19 -3.25 9.23
C TYR A 146 2.70 -3.05 9.46
N ARG A 147 3.22 -3.44 10.61
CA ARG A 147 4.65 -3.30 10.98
C ARG A 147 5.17 -1.89 10.75
N TYR A 148 4.39 -0.91 11.17
CA TYR A 148 4.83 0.48 11.17
C TYR A 148 6.07 0.65 12.06
N SER A 149 7.10 1.37 11.59
CA SER A 149 8.16 1.84 12.49
C SER A 149 7.60 2.86 13.49
N PRO A 150 8.24 3.05 14.64
CA PRO A 150 7.72 3.94 15.68
C PRO A 150 7.51 5.39 15.24
N ASP A 151 8.24 5.82 14.23
CA ASP A 151 8.22 7.17 13.66
C ASP A 151 7.53 7.23 12.29
N ALA A 152 6.84 6.15 11.89
CA ALA A 152 6.22 6.06 10.59
C ALA A 152 5.11 7.11 10.40
N VAL A 153 5.15 7.76 9.25
CA VAL A 153 4.09 8.63 8.72
C VAL A 153 3.76 8.16 7.31
N LEU A 154 2.60 7.55 7.15
CA LEU A 154 2.08 7.13 5.86
C LEU A 154 1.13 8.22 5.33
N LEU A 155 1.50 8.83 4.21
CA LEU A 155 0.65 9.76 3.45
C LEU A 155 -0.09 8.96 2.38
N VAL A 156 -1.41 9.15 2.31
CA VAL A 156 -2.27 8.51 1.32
C VAL A 156 -3.06 9.56 0.57
N PHE A 157 -2.91 9.57 -0.75
CA PHE A 157 -3.78 10.30 -1.66
C PHE A 157 -4.89 9.37 -2.15
N ALA A 158 -6.10 9.88 -2.30
CA ALA A 158 -7.27 9.13 -2.74
C ALA A 158 -7.99 9.85 -3.88
N SER A 159 -8.44 9.08 -4.88
CA SER A 159 -9.15 9.62 -6.05
C SER A 159 -10.57 10.10 -5.72
N GLU A 160 -11.17 9.57 -4.64
CA GLU A 160 -12.55 9.86 -4.26
C GLU A 160 -12.63 10.51 -2.88
N CYS A 161 -13.69 11.27 -2.63
CA CYS A 161 -14.09 11.69 -1.30
C CYS A 161 -14.43 10.46 -0.44
N TYR A 162 -14.52 10.66 0.88
CA TYR A 162 -14.89 9.57 1.78
C TYR A 162 -16.34 9.16 1.55
N GLU A 163 -16.54 7.93 1.10
CA GLU A 163 -17.86 7.31 0.90
C GLU A 163 -17.86 5.92 1.55
N PRO A 164 -18.64 5.71 2.63
CA PRO A 164 -18.66 4.42 3.33
C PRO A 164 -19.08 3.24 2.46
N SER A 165 -19.96 3.45 1.48
CA SER A 165 -20.45 2.42 0.55
C SER A 165 -19.41 1.95 -0.45
N ASP A 166 -18.33 2.71 -0.65
CA ASP A 166 -17.19 2.33 -1.50
C ASP A 166 -16.31 1.23 -0.87
N TYR A 167 -16.38 1.07 0.45
CA TYR A 167 -15.54 0.12 1.17
C TYR A 167 -16.09 -1.30 1.12
N ILE A 168 -15.23 -2.26 0.81
CA ILE A 168 -15.45 -3.70 0.97
C ILE A 168 -14.63 -4.11 2.19
N ARG A 169 -15.28 -4.49 3.29
CA ARG A 169 -14.63 -4.78 4.59
C ARG A 169 -14.66 -6.26 4.96
N ASP A 170 -15.35 -7.06 4.19
CA ASP A 170 -15.37 -8.50 4.31
C ASP A 170 -14.53 -9.12 3.19
N TYR A 171 -13.57 -9.97 3.55
CA TYR A 171 -12.64 -10.54 2.60
C TYR A 171 -13.30 -11.58 1.68
N ASP A 172 -14.29 -12.32 2.18
CA ASP A 172 -15.03 -13.29 1.38
C ASP A 172 -15.94 -12.57 0.38
N GLU A 173 -16.57 -11.44 0.78
CA GLU A 173 -17.28 -10.55 -0.14
C GLU A 173 -16.33 -10.04 -1.25
N PHE A 174 -15.14 -9.58 -0.89
CA PHE A 174 -14.12 -9.14 -1.84
C PHE A 174 -13.79 -10.24 -2.86
N LEU A 175 -13.50 -11.46 -2.40
CA LEU A 175 -13.17 -12.58 -3.27
C LEU A 175 -14.31 -12.95 -4.23
N ASN A 176 -15.56 -12.87 -3.79
CA ASN A 176 -16.72 -13.13 -4.63
C ASN A 176 -16.85 -12.07 -5.73
N LEU A 177 -16.70 -10.78 -5.39
CA LEU A 177 -16.76 -9.69 -6.36
C LEU A 177 -15.66 -9.78 -7.43
N VAL A 178 -14.44 -10.17 -7.04
CA VAL A 178 -13.33 -10.37 -8.00
C VAL A 178 -13.61 -11.55 -8.94
N LYS A 179 -14.18 -12.64 -8.43
CA LYS A 179 -14.55 -13.81 -9.26
C LYS A 179 -15.65 -13.45 -10.27
N ASP A 180 -16.67 -12.73 -9.83
CA ASP A 180 -17.79 -12.32 -10.69
C ASP A 180 -17.32 -11.39 -11.81
N ALA A 181 -16.42 -10.44 -11.51
CA ALA A 181 -15.83 -9.57 -12.52
C ALA A 181 -15.04 -10.36 -13.58
N ALA A 182 -14.29 -11.38 -13.18
CA ALA A 182 -13.52 -12.22 -14.10
C ALA A 182 -14.37 -13.19 -14.95
N ALA A 183 -15.63 -13.44 -14.59
CA ALA A 183 -16.55 -14.29 -15.36
C ALA A 183 -17.27 -13.53 -16.48
N ILE A 184 -17.16 -12.20 -16.51
CA ILE A 184 -17.81 -11.30 -17.48
C ILE A 184 -16.85 -10.93 -18.63
N GLU A 185 -15.54 -11.08 -18.44
CA GLU A 185 -14.49 -10.90 -19.47
C GLU A 185 -14.28 -12.18 -20.29
#